data_fa7dc5de28df4829107ffecdc8d2e1ba
#
_entry.id   fa7dc5de28df4829107ffecdc8d2e1ba
#
_cell.length_a   1.000
_cell.length_b   1.000
_cell.length_c   1.000
_cell.angle_alpha   90.00
_cell.angle_beta   90.00
_cell.angle_gamma   90.00
#
_symmetry.space_group_name_H-M   'P 1'
#
loop_
_entity.id
_entity.type
_entity.pdbx_description
1 polymer ?
#
loop_
_entity_poly.entity_id
_entity_poly.type
_entity_poly.pdbx_seq_one_letter_code
_entity_poly.pdbx_strand_id
1 'polypeptide(L)'
;MTPPPAAGPLVPAPIRVALVDDQQLVRAGFRMVIDSQPDLEVVAEAGDGEEAVRLLSRGAAGTGEPVDVVLMDVRMPRLDGLAATARLTAVAAAGFAVPRVIVLTTFDLDEYVLAAIRAGASGFLLKDAMPEEMLAAIRTVHAGDAVIAPSSTKRLLEHLVTVLPAPPAAGDDRSPGQLALDQLTDREREVLVLMARGRSNTEIGRDLFVAEATVKTHVGRVLAKLAVRDRVQAVVLAYETGLIHPGA
;
A
#
# COMPACT_ATOMS: atom_id res chain seq x y z
N MET A 1 15.78 -43.23 27.23
CA MET A 1 15.38 -41.81 27.20
C MET A 1 15.48 -41.37 25.74
N THR A 2 14.32 -41.37 25.04
CA THR A 2 14.25 -41.07 23.61
C THR A 2 14.28 -39.55 23.44
N PRO A 3 15.11 -38.96 22.57
CA PRO A 3 15.09 -37.50 22.35
C PRO A 3 13.75 -37.08 21.75
N PRO A 4 13.26 -35.86 22.06
CA PRO A 4 12.04 -35.34 21.46
C PRO A 4 12.20 -35.19 19.95
N PRO A 5 11.10 -35.36 19.15
CA PRO A 5 11.16 -35.21 17.73
C PRO A 5 11.61 -33.78 17.37
N ALA A 6 12.51 -33.68 16.41
CA ALA A 6 12.96 -32.39 15.87
C ALA A 6 11.73 -31.61 15.38
N ALA A 7 11.58 -30.37 15.84
CA ALA A 7 10.57 -29.46 15.33
C ALA A 7 10.79 -29.29 13.81
N GLY A 8 9.79 -29.67 13.02
CA GLY A 8 9.81 -29.46 11.57
C GLY A 8 9.98 -27.98 11.26
N PRO A 9 10.39 -27.62 10.04
CA PRO A 9 10.51 -26.22 9.63
C PRO A 9 9.19 -25.51 9.88
N LEU A 10 9.23 -24.40 10.62
CA LEU A 10 8.07 -23.52 10.82
C LEU A 10 7.66 -22.98 9.43
N VAL A 11 6.59 -23.52 8.89
CA VAL A 11 5.96 -22.93 7.69
C VAL A 11 5.45 -21.56 8.11
N PRO A 12 5.86 -20.46 7.46
CA PRO A 12 5.33 -19.15 7.78
C PRO A 12 3.80 -19.17 7.64
N ALA A 13 3.09 -18.47 8.52
CA ALA A 13 1.65 -18.35 8.41
C ALA A 13 1.28 -17.71 7.06
N PRO A 14 0.20 -18.16 6.40
CA PRO A 14 -0.24 -17.58 5.13
C PRO A 14 -0.63 -16.12 5.29
N ILE A 15 -0.45 -15.33 4.24
CA ILE A 15 -0.94 -13.96 4.15
C ILE A 15 -2.47 -14.01 4.04
N ARG A 16 -3.15 -13.36 4.96
CA ARG A 16 -4.61 -13.34 5.04
C ARG A 16 -5.18 -12.24 4.18
N VAL A 17 -5.98 -12.62 3.21
CA VAL A 17 -6.55 -11.72 2.20
C VAL A 17 -8.05 -11.56 2.42
N ALA A 18 -8.56 -10.34 2.32
CA ALA A 18 -9.99 -10.05 2.18
C ALA A 18 -10.31 -9.62 0.76
N LEU A 19 -11.45 -10.09 0.24
CA LEU A 19 -11.98 -9.75 -1.08
C LEU A 19 -13.21 -8.86 -0.91
N VAL A 20 -13.19 -7.68 -1.51
CA VAL A 20 -14.29 -6.72 -1.45
C VAL A 20 -14.66 -6.28 -2.86
N ASP A 21 -15.79 -6.79 -3.36
CA ASP A 21 -16.29 -6.57 -4.71
C ASP A 21 -17.80 -6.86 -4.72
N ASP A 22 -18.61 -6.11 -5.42
CA ASP A 22 -20.06 -6.37 -5.49
C ASP A 22 -20.42 -7.56 -6.39
N GLN A 23 -19.50 -7.97 -7.27
CA GLN A 23 -19.68 -9.07 -8.20
C GLN A 23 -19.23 -10.41 -7.60
N GLN A 24 -20.17 -11.24 -7.22
CA GLN A 24 -19.88 -12.55 -6.62
C GLN A 24 -18.98 -13.45 -7.50
N LEU A 25 -19.15 -13.39 -8.81
CA LEU A 25 -18.37 -14.20 -9.75
C LEU A 25 -16.90 -13.77 -9.77
N VAL A 26 -16.63 -12.46 -9.68
CA VAL A 26 -15.29 -11.91 -9.60
C VAL A 26 -14.61 -12.35 -8.29
N ARG A 27 -15.32 -12.24 -7.15
CA ARG A 27 -14.78 -12.73 -5.87
C ARG A 27 -14.45 -14.21 -5.91
N ALA A 28 -15.35 -15.04 -6.46
CA ALA A 28 -15.11 -16.48 -6.60
C ALA A 28 -13.88 -16.79 -7.47
N GLY A 29 -13.67 -16.04 -8.56
CA GLY A 29 -12.49 -16.17 -9.41
C GLY A 29 -11.20 -15.80 -8.67
N PHE A 30 -11.17 -14.66 -7.97
CA PHE A 30 -10.00 -14.25 -7.19
C PHE A 30 -9.70 -15.20 -6.03
N ARG A 31 -10.74 -15.67 -5.32
CA ARG A 31 -10.58 -16.69 -4.28
C ARG A 31 -9.89 -17.95 -4.83
N MET A 32 -10.34 -18.47 -5.94
CA MET A 32 -9.76 -19.68 -6.55
C MET A 32 -8.27 -19.49 -6.88
N VAL A 33 -7.89 -18.32 -7.40
CA VAL A 33 -6.50 -18.01 -7.72
C VAL A 33 -5.65 -17.84 -6.44
N ILE A 34 -6.16 -17.12 -5.45
CA ILE A 34 -5.43 -16.85 -4.21
C ILE A 34 -5.26 -18.12 -3.39
N ASP A 35 -6.34 -18.88 -3.16
CA ASP A 35 -6.31 -20.11 -2.37
C ASP A 35 -5.54 -21.26 -3.07
N SER A 36 -5.21 -21.12 -4.37
CA SER A 36 -4.28 -22.04 -5.05
C SER A 36 -2.83 -21.89 -4.58
N GLN A 37 -2.49 -20.82 -3.87
CA GLN A 37 -1.15 -20.53 -3.40
C GLN A 37 -0.98 -20.97 -1.95
N PRO A 38 0.10 -21.71 -1.61
CA PRO A 38 0.30 -22.25 -0.25
C PRO A 38 0.61 -21.17 0.80
N ASP A 39 0.98 -19.96 0.39
CA ASP A 39 1.36 -18.83 1.21
C ASP A 39 0.28 -17.75 1.31
N LEU A 40 -0.91 -17.96 0.73
CA LEU A 40 -2.02 -17.02 0.72
C LEU A 40 -3.32 -17.72 1.14
N GLU A 41 -4.22 -16.99 1.80
CA GLU A 41 -5.54 -17.51 2.21
C GLU A 41 -6.59 -16.39 2.19
N VAL A 42 -7.76 -16.64 1.57
CA VAL A 42 -8.88 -15.71 1.62
C VAL A 42 -9.71 -15.99 2.88
N VAL A 43 -9.61 -15.08 3.85
CA VAL A 43 -10.25 -15.21 5.17
C VAL A 43 -11.55 -14.41 5.31
N ALA A 44 -11.81 -13.45 4.42
CA ALA A 44 -13.03 -12.62 4.48
C ALA A 44 -13.50 -12.20 3.09
N GLU A 45 -14.79 -12.02 2.93
CA GLU A 45 -15.43 -11.44 1.74
C GLU A 45 -16.48 -10.41 2.13
N ALA A 46 -16.63 -9.37 1.32
CA ALA A 46 -17.70 -8.38 1.43
C ALA A 46 -18.22 -7.99 0.05
N GLY A 47 -19.51 -7.68 -0.03
CA GLY A 47 -20.17 -7.27 -1.27
C GLY A 47 -20.29 -5.75 -1.42
N ASP A 48 -19.83 -4.97 -0.45
CA ASP A 48 -19.79 -3.50 -0.48
C ASP A 48 -18.88 -2.91 0.58
N GLY A 49 -18.65 -1.61 0.49
CA GLY A 49 -17.74 -0.90 1.40
C GLY A 49 -18.22 -0.82 2.84
N GLU A 50 -19.53 -0.77 3.12
CA GLU A 50 -20.05 -0.75 4.50
C GLU A 50 -19.80 -2.07 5.21
N GLU A 51 -20.06 -3.17 4.52
CA GLU A 51 -19.75 -4.50 5.02
C GLU A 51 -18.27 -4.68 5.25
N ALA A 52 -17.44 -4.25 4.29
CA ALA A 52 -15.97 -4.29 4.39
C ALA A 52 -15.47 -3.53 5.63
N VAL A 53 -15.87 -2.27 5.83
CA VAL A 53 -15.47 -1.47 6.99
C VAL A 53 -15.88 -2.16 8.29
N ARG A 54 -17.11 -2.69 8.37
CA ARG A 54 -17.59 -3.40 9.56
C ARG A 54 -16.76 -4.65 9.88
N LEU A 55 -16.46 -5.48 8.88
CA LEU A 55 -15.68 -6.72 9.05
C LEU A 55 -14.23 -6.42 9.43
N LEU A 56 -13.59 -5.55 8.68
CA LEU A 56 -12.16 -5.24 8.83
C LEU A 56 -11.86 -4.43 10.11
N SER A 57 -12.77 -3.55 10.53
CA SER A 57 -12.62 -2.86 11.81
C SER A 57 -12.72 -3.81 13.02
N ARG A 58 -13.50 -4.89 12.92
CA ARG A 58 -13.56 -5.92 13.97
C ARG A 58 -12.25 -6.71 14.06
N GLY A 59 -11.66 -7.07 12.93
CA GLY A 59 -10.34 -7.69 12.87
C GLY A 59 -9.26 -6.81 13.50
N ALA A 60 -9.25 -5.52 13.17
CA ALA A 60 -8.35 -4.54 13.76
C ALA A 60 -8.54 -4.37 15.28
N ALA A 61 -9.77 -4.48 15.79
CA ALA A 61 -10.09 -4.43 17.22
C ALA A 61 -9.86 -5.77 17.96
N GLY A 62 -9.35 -6.81 17.27
CA GLY A 62 -9.11 -8.13 17.87
C GLY A 62 -10.38 -8.95 18.16
N THR A 63 -11.52 -8.56 17.61
CA THR A 63 -12.82 -9.25 17.80
C THR A 63 -13.30 -9.99 16.55
N GLY A 64 -12.47 -10.05 15.51
CA GLY A 64 -12.72 -10.73 14.24
C GLY A 64 -11.46 -11.38 13.68
N GLU A 65 -11.58 -12.01 12.52
CA GLU A 65 -10.44 -12.56 11.81
C GLU A 65 -9.47 -11.43 11.42
N PRO A 66 -8.18 -11.53 11.77
CA PRO A 66 -7.19 -10.56 11.33
C PRO A 66 -6.96 -10.73 9.82
N VAL A 67 -6.85 -9.60 9.12
CA VAL A 67 -6.61 -9.50 7.68
C VAL A 67 -5.32 -8.70 7.46
N ASP A 68 -4.47 -9.17 6.56
CA ASP A 68 -3.20 -8.49 6.24
C ASP A 68 -3.36 -7.58 5.02
N VAL A 69 -4.05 -8.06 3.97
CA VAL A 69 -4.23 -7.36 2.71
C VAL A 69 -5.68 -7.42 2.27
N VAL A 70 -6.20 -6.31 1.74
CA VAL A 70 -7.55 -6.23 1.15
C VAL A 70 -7.43 -5.94 -0.34
N LEU A 71 -8.11 -6.72 -1.16
CA LEU A 71 -8.40 -6.37 -2.54
C LEU A 71 -9.77 -5.66 -2.56
N MET A 72 -9.79 -4.37 -2.91
CA MET A 72 -10.95 -3.48 -2.79
C MET A 72 -11.39 -2.97 -4.15
N ASP A 73 -12.56 -3.36 -4.61
CA ASP A 73 -13.16 -2.73 -5.80
C ASP A 73 -13.50 -1.25 -5.54
N VAL A 74 -13.33 -0.41 -6.56
CA VAL A 74 -13.70 1.01 -6.48
C VAL A 74 -15.23 1.17 -6.50
N ARG A 75 -15.89 0.51 -7.44
CA ARG A 75 -17.33 0.76 -7.68
C ARG A 75 -18.21 -0.28 -7.03
N MET A 76 -18.77 0.06 -5.90
CA MET A 76 -19.70 -0.79 -5.17
C MET A 76 -20.94 0.01 -4.71
N PRO A 77 -22.09 -0.66 -4.50
CA PRO A 77 -23.26 -0.02 -3.94
C PRO A 77 -23.03 0.42 -2.47
N ARG A 78 -23.89 1.29 -1.97
CA ARG A 78 -23.91 1.84 -0.60
C ARG A 78 -22.68 2.67 -0.26
N LEU A 79 -21.52 2.08 -0.12
CA LEU A 79 -20.24 2.75 0.12
C LEU A 79 -19.24 2.26 -0.92
N ASP A 80 -18.67 3.18 -1.70
CA ASP A 80 -17.63 2.85 -2.66
C ASP A 80 -16.30 2.48 -1.97
N GLY A 81 -15.40 1.84 -2.73
CA GLY A 81 -14.15 1.34 -2.17
C GLY A 81 -13.17 2.43 -1.76
N LEU A 82 -13.21 3.61 -2.36
CA LEU A 82 -12.34 4.72 -1.98
C LEU A 82 -12.77 5.29 -0.63
N ALA A 83 -14.07 5.50 -0.44
CA ALA A 83 -14.63 5.94 0.83
C ALA A 83 -14.42 4.88 1.94
N ALA A 84 -14.56 3.58 1.61
CA ALA A 84 -14.27 2.50 2.53
C ALA A 84 -12.79 2.49 2.94
N THR A 85 -11.87 2.65 1.98
CA THR A 85 -10.43 2.75 2.23
C THR A 85 -10.09 3.92 3.16
N ALA A 86 -10.66 5.10 2.91
CA ALA A 86 -10.45 6.28 3.75
C ALA A 86 -10.92 6.03 5.20
N ARG A 87 -12.08 5.38 5.40
CA ARG A 87 -12.56 5.03 6.75
C ARG A 87 -11.64 4.05 7.46
N LEU A 88 -11.14 3.02 6.78
CA LEU A 88 -10.17 2.07 7.33
C LEU A 88 -8.86 2.76 7.71
N THR A 89 -8.37 3.67 6.86
CA THR A 89 -7.16 4.44 7.13
C THR A 89 -7.31 5.36 8.35
N ALA A 90 -8.47 5.96 8.54
CA ALA A 90 -8.76 6.77 9.73
C ALA A 90 -8.70 5.94 11.02
N VAL A 91 -9.11 4.67 10.97
CA VAL A 91 -8.98 3.72 12.11
C VAL A 91 -7.49 3.41 12.39
N ALA A 92 -6.66 3.29 11.35
CA ALA A 92 -5.20 3.14 11.52
C ALA A 92 -4.57 4.33 12.24
N ALA A 93 -4.99 5.55 11.90
CA ALA A 93 -4.50 6.77 12.56
C ALA A 93 -4.84 6.82 14.05
N ALA A 94 -5.88 6.09 14.49
CA ALA A 94 -6.23 5.91 15.90
C ALA A 94 -5.40 4.82 16.62
N GLY A 95 -4.38 4.25 15.97
CA GLY A 95 -3.45 3.28 16.56
C GLY A 95 -3.87 1.82 16.42
N PHE A 96 -4.91 1.51 15.66
CA PHE A 96 -5.32 0.13 15.39
C PHE A 96 -4.57 -0.44 14.18
N ALA A 97 -4.19 -1.71 14.24
CA ALA A 97 -3.63 -2.43 13.12
C ALA A 97 -4.74 -2.70 12.08
N VAL A 98 -4.70 -2.00 10.96
CA VAL A 98 -5.63 -2.19 9.84
C VAL A 98 -4.93 -2.84 8.66
N PRO A 99 -5.64 -3.64 7.84
CA PRO A 99 -5.07 -4.24 6.66
C PRO A 99 -4.59 -3.20 5.65
N ARG A 100 -3.63 -3.57 4.82
CA ARG A 100 -3.22 -2.77 3.67
C ARG A 100 -4.19 -2.96 2.53
N VAL A 101 -4.54 -1.90 1.83
CA VAL A 101 -5.56 -1.92 0.79
C VAL A 101 -4.92 -1.82 -0.59
N ILE A 102 -5.19 -2.79 -1.44
CA ILE A 102 -4.94 -2.74 -2.89
C ILE A 102 -6.28 -2.44 -3.55
N VAL A 103 -6.37 -1.29 -4.21
CA VAL A 103 -7.59 -0.90 -4.94
C VAL A 103 -7.60 -1.58 -6.30
N LEU A 104 -8.74 -2.17 -6.67
CA LEU A 104 -9.00 -2.79 -7.96
C LEU A 104 -9.97 -1.93 -8.78
N THR A 105 -9.70 -1.75 -10.06
CA THR A 105 -10.60 -1.03 -10.97
C THR A 105 -10.62 -1.65 -12.36
N THR A 106 -11.74 -1.47 -13.06
CA THR A 106 -11.87 -1.86 -14.48
C THR A 106 -11.37 -0.76 -15.44
N PHE A 107 -11.10 0.45 -14.93
CA PHE A 107 -10.73 1.60 -15.75
C PHE A 107 -9.40 2.19 -15.28
N ASP A 108 -8.52 2.44 -16.24
CA ASP A 108 -7.26 3.17 -16.05
C ASP A 108 -7.54 4.70 -16.06
N LEU A 109 -8.41 5.14 -15.13
CA LEU A 109 -8.71 6.55 -14.97
C LEU A 109 -7.79 7.14 -13.92
N ASP A 110 -6.94 8.06 -14.32
CA ASP A 110 -5.96 8.77 -13.47
C ASP A 110 -6.60 9.36 -12.20
N GLU A 111 -7.87 9.77 -12.28
CA GLU A 111 -8.63 10.29 -11.14
C GLU A 111 -8.80 9.28 -10.01
N TYR A 112 -9.01 7.98 -10.33
CA TYR A 112 -9.17 6.94 -9.31
C TYR A 112 -7.84 6.57 -8.64
N VAL A 113 -6.73 6.64 -9.37
CA VAL A 113 -5.40 6.36 -8.79
C VAL A 113 -5.07 7.40 -7.71
N LEU A 114 -5.24 8.68 -8.01
CA LEU A 114 -5.03 9.76 -7.04
C LEU A 114 -5.98 9.69 -5.85
N ALA A 115 -7.26 9.43 -6.12
CA ALA A 115 -8.26 9.30 -5.07
C ALA A 115 -7.96 8.08 -4.16
N ALA A 116 -7.50 6.95 -4.73
CA ALA A 116 -7.10 5.77 -3.97
C ALA A 116 -5.90 6.08 -3.05
N ILE A 117 -4.89 6.77 -3.58
CA ILE A 117 -3.72 7.17 -2.80
C ILE A 117 -4.10 8.12 -1.66
N ARG A 118 -4.90 9.15 -1.93
CA ARG A 118 -5.41 10.07 -0.90
C ARG A 118 -6.27 9.36 0.14
N ALA A 119 -7.02 8.35 -0.26
CA ALA A 119 -7.76 7.49 0.67
C ALA A 119 -6.84 6.59 1.52
N GLY A 120 -5.56 6.49 1.18
CA GLY A 120 -4.56 5.71 1.89
C GLY A 120 -4.40 4.28 1.36
N ALA A 121 -4.70 4.00 0.10
CA ALA A 121 -4.40 2.73 -0.53
C ALA A 121 -2.88 2.48 -0.59
N SER A 122 -2.46 1.24 -0.36
CA SER A 122 -1.07 0.77 -0.44
C SER A 122 -0.73 0.21 -1.82
N GLY A 123 -1.74 0.01 -2.67
CA GLY A 123 -1.57 -0.48 -4.03
C GLY A 123 -2.78 -0.18 -4.91
N PHE A 124 -2.52 -0.29 -6.22
CA PHE A 124 -3.53 -0.10 -7.26
C PHE A 124 -3.29 -1.08 -8.40
N LEU A 125 -4.32 -1.81 -8.81
CA LEU A 125 -4.28 -2.78 -9.90
C LEU A 125 -5.53 -2.65 -10.78
N LEU A 126 -5.38 -3.05 -12.04
CA LEU A 126 -6.53 -3.26 -12.91
C LEU A 126 -7.17 -4.63 -12.63
N LYS A 127 -8.49 -4.74 -12.74
CA LYS A 127 -9.21 -6.04 -12.56
C LYS A 127 -8.88 -7.07 -13.64
N ASP A 128 -8.38 -6.62 -14.80
CA ASP A 128 -7.90 -7.46 -15.90
C ASP A 128 -6.39 -7.76 -15.83
N ALA A 129 -5.73 -7.36 -14.74
CA ALA A 129 -4.34 -7.73 -14.48
C ALA A 129 -4.18 -9.25 -14.45
N MET A 130 -3.03 -9.73 -14.92
CA MET A 130 -2.73 -11.17 -14.91
C MET A 130 -2.74 -11.71 -13.47
N PRO A 131 -3.21 -12.95 -13.26
CA PRO A 131 -3.22 -13.56 -11.93
C PRO A 131 -1.88 -13.47 -11.19
N GLU A 132 -0.78 -13.65 -11.91
CA GLU A 132 0.58 -13.57 -11.37
C GLU A 132 0.92 -12.17 -10.85
N GLU A 133 0.44 -11.12 -11.51
CA GLU A 133 0.64 -9.72 -11.10
C GLU A 133 -0.14 -9.44 -9.81
N MET A 134 -1.38 -9.92 -9.71
CA MET A 134 -2.19 -9.80 -8.50
C MET A 134 -1.54 -10.52 -7.31
N LEU A 135 -1.07 -11.75 -7.50
CA LEU A 135 -0.40 -12.53 -6.46
C LEU A 135 0.91 -11.86 -6.02
N ALA A 136 1.69 -11.34 -6.96
CA ALA A 136 2.91 -10.59 -6.67
C ALA A 136 2.61 -9.30 -5.90
N ALA A 137 1.54 -8.58 -6.26
CA ALA A 137 1.11 -7.37 -5.59
C ALA A 137 0.70 -7.62 -4.13
N ILE A 138 -0.06 -8.70 -3.86
CA ILE A 138 -0.43 -9.07 -2.49
C ILE A 138 0.83 -9.29 -1.64
N ARG A 139 1.80 -10.06 -2.13
CA ARG A 139 3.05 -10.33 -1.43
C ARG A 139 3.88 -9.07 -1.20
N THR A 140 3.98 -8.21 -2.21
CA THR A 140 4.73 -6.95 -2.16
C THR A 140 4.12 -5.99 -1.15
N VAL A 141 2.80 -5.81 -1.20
CA VAL A 141 2.08 -4.95 -0.25
C VAL A 141 2.17 -5.51 1.17
N HIS A 142 2.04 -6.82 1.36
CA HIS A 142 2.24 -7.45 2.67
C HIS A 142 3.67 -7.22 3.21
N ALA A 143 4.70 -7.23 2.36
CA ALA A 143 6.08 -6.95 2.76
C ALA A 143 6.35 -5.48 3.14
N GLY A 144 5.38 -4.58 2.91
CA GLY A 144 5.52 -3.15 3.25
C GLY A 144 5.89 -2.26 2.08
N ASP A 145 6.11 -2.83 0.91
CA ASP A 145 6.30 -2.08 -0.32
C ASP A 145 4.94 -1.73 -0.94
N ALA A 146 4.92 -0.74 -1.82
CA ALA A 146 3.71 -0.34 -2.54
C ALA A 146 3.73 -0.88 -3.96
N VAL A 147 2.56 -1.24 -4.45
CA VAL A 147 2.39 -1.65 -5.85
C VAL A 147 1.51 -0.64 -6.57
N ILE A 148 2.11 0.04 -7.51
CA ILE A 148 1.38 0.78 -8.54
C ILE A 148 1.83 0.15 -9.86
N ALA A 149 0.89 -0.29 -10.70
CA ALA A 149 1.22 -0.85 -12.00
C ALA A 149 2.15 0.12 -12.76
N PRO A 150 3.19 -0.36 -13.46
CA PRO A 150 4.18 0.51 -14.12
C PRO A 150 3.56 1.53 -15.08
N SER A 151 2.47 1.16 -15.77
CA SER A 151 1.66 2.04 -16.61
C SER A 151 1.03 3.18 -15.81
N SER A 152 0.58 2.92 -14.59
CA SER A 152 -0.06 3.89 -13.72
C SER A 152 0.92 4.76 -12.95
N THR A 153 2.16 4.26 -12.70
CA THR A 153 3.18 5.02 -11.95
C THR A 153 3.60 6.28 -12.71
N LYS A 154 3.89 6.16 -14.01
CA LYS A 154 4.29 7.30 -14.84
C LYS A 154 3.18 8.35 -14.95
N ARG A 155 1.95 7.91 -15.18
CA ARG A 155 0.77 8.76 -15.26
C ARG A 155 0.44 9.40 -13.91
N LEU A 156 0.60 8.64 -12.81
CA LEU A 156 0.44 9.18 -11.46
C LEU A 156 1.42 10.34 -11.22
N LEU A 157 2.68 10.18 -11.59
CA LEU A 157 3.69 11.23 -11.45
C LEU A 157 3.33 12.46 -12.31
N GLU A 158 2.90 12.26 -13.55
CA GLU A 158 2.47 13.35 -14.43
C GLU A 158 1.23 14.10 -13.91
N HIS A 159 0.30 13.39 -13.25
CA HIS A 159 -0.93 13.99 -12.69
C HIS A 159 -0.71 14.66 -11.31
N LEU A 160 0.16 14.10 -10.47
CA LEU A 160 0.58 14.77 -9.23
C LEU A 160 1.15 16.16 -9.52
N VAL A 161 1.84 16.31 -10.66
CA VAL A 161 2.36 17.59 -11.16
C VAL A 161 1.28 18.66 -11.36
N THR A 162 0.12 18.24 -11.90
CA THR A 162 -0.93 19.19 -12.33
C THR A 162 -1.93 19.52 -11.21
N VAL A 163 -2.02 18.66 -10.18
CA VAL A 163 -3.06 18.73 -9.13
C VAL A 163 -2.51 19.18 -7.78
N LEU A 164 -1.20 19.03 -7.54
CA LEU A 164 -0.59 19.56 -6.32
C LEU A 164 -0.51 21.09 -6.42
N PRO A 165 -1.01 21.84 -5.40
CA PRO A 165 -0.80 23.29 -5.34
C PRO A 165 0.70 23.56 -5.40
N ALA A 166 1.09 24.63 -6.11
CA ALA A 166 2.45 25.15 -6.04
C ALA A 166 2.84 25.29 -4.56
N PRO A 167 4.09 24.94 -4.17
CA PRO A 167 4.52 25.07 -2.79
C PRO A 167 4.23 26.51 -2.33
N PRO A 168 3.68 26.71 -1.11
CA PRO A 168 3.44 28.04 -0.60
C PRO A 168 4.75 28.82 -0.64
N ALA A 169 4.70 30.02 -1.24
CA ALA A 169 5.81 30.94 -1.22
C ALA A 169 6.27 31.13 0.23
N ALA A 170 7.59 31.10 0.45
CA ALA A 170 8.27 31.09 1.73
C ALA A 170 7.62 32.03 2.76
N GLY A 171 6.76 31.48 3.58
CA GLY A 171 6.29 32.05 4.83
C GLY A 171 6.77 31.13 5.95
N ASP A 172 7.14 31.68 7.07
CA ASP A 172 7.89 31.11 8.19
C ASP A 172 7.16 29.96 8.96
N ASP A 173 6.11 29.39 8.42
CA ASP A 173 5.35 28.27 9.00
C ASP A 173 5.69 26.97 8.24
N ARG A 174 6.74 26.27 8.74
CA ARG A 174 7.10 24.93 8.24
C ARG A 174 5.93 23.97 8.40
N SER A 175 5.50 23.39 7.29
CA SER A 175 4.44 22.37 7.33
C SER A 175 4.89 21.15 8.17
N PRO A 176 3.95 20.40 8.80
CA PRO A 176 4.29 19.17 9.52
C PRO A 176 5.13 18.20 8.68
N GLY A 177 4.89 18.12 7.37
CA GLY A 177 5.66 17.32 6.45
C GLY A 177 7.11 17.76 6.30
N GLN A 178 7.38 19.09 6.27
CA GLN A 178 8.75 19.60 6.25
C GLN A 178 9.52 19.32 7.53
N LEU A 179 8.86 19.43 8.69
CA LEU A 179 9.47 19.06 9.97
C LEU A 179 9.81 17.56 10.03
N ALA A 180 8.99 16.70 9.43
CA ALA A 180 9.28 15.27 9.33
C ALA A 180 10.48 15.00 8.40
N LEU A 181 10.60 15.72 7.27
CA LEU A 181 11.75 15.60 6.37
C LEU A 181 13.08 16.00 7.03
N ASP A 182 13.05 16.97 7.95
CA ASP A 182 14.25 17.42 8.67
C ASP A 182 14.79 16.35 9.65
N GLN A 183 13.98 15.34 10.00
CA GLN A 183 14.41 14.21 10.82
C GLN A 183 15.16 13.12 10.04
N LEU A 184 15.13 13.18 8.71
CA LEU A 184 15.82 12.20 7.87
C LEU A 184 17.33 12.50 7.85
N THR A 185 18.13 11.44 7.95
CA THR A 185 19.56 11.52 7.62
C THR A 185 19.74 11.73 6.12
N ASP A 186 20.92 12.19 5.69
CA ASP A 186 21.24 12.37 4.27
C ASP A 186 20.97 11.10 3.47
N ARG A 187 21.35 9.94 4.01
CA ARG A 187 21.13 8.63 3.37
C ARG A 187 19.64 8.25 3.26
N GLU A 188 18.85 8.51 4.26
CA GLU A 188 17.41 8.29 4.23
C GLU A 188 16.72 9.25 3.26
N ARG A 189 17.20 10.49 3.16
CA ARG A 189 16.72 11.47 2.18
C ARG A 189 17.05 11.05 0.75
N GLU A 190 18.27 10.55 0.48
CA GLU A 190 18.63 9.96 -0.83
C GLU A 190 17.71 8.80 -1.20
N VAL A 191 17.45 7.89 -0.26
CA VAL A 191 16.53 6.77 -0.47
C VAL A 191 15.12 7.28 -0.78
N LEU A 192 14.60 8.26 -0.03
CA LEU A 192 13.27 8.84 -0.29
C LEU A 192 13.19 9.50 -1.67
N VAL A 193 14.23 10.20 -2.10
CA VAL A 193 14.31 10.79 -3.46
C VAL A 193 14.23 9.72 -4.54
N LEU A 194 14.97 8.63 -4.38
CA LEU A 194 14.92 7.52 -5.35
C LEU A 194 13.58 6.77 -5.32
N MET A 195 12.98 6.62 -4.13
CA MET A 195 11.61 6.09 -4.01
C MET A 195 10.61 6.95 -4.79
N ALA A 196 10.68 8.27 -4.66
CA ALA A 196 9.81 9.22 -5.32
C ALA A 196 10.05 9.31 -6.84
N ARG A 197 11.24 8.92 -7.30
CA ARG A 197 11.54 8.72 -8.74
C ARG A 197 11.05 7.36 -9.28
N GLY A 198 10.31 6.58 -8.49
CA GLY A 198 9.75 5.28 -8.91
C GLY A 198 10.74 4.10 -8.89
N ARG A 199 11.95 4.27 -8.29
CA ARG A 199 12.94 3.19 -8.21
C ARG A 199 12.50 2.08 -7.26
N SER A 200 12.58 0.83 -7.67
CA SER A 200 12.41 -0.34 -6.79
C SER A 200 13.55 -0.46 -5.78
N ASN A 201 13.40 -1.24 -4.72
CA ASN A 201 14.46 -1.46 -3.72
C ASN A 201 15.73 -2.07 -4.35
N THR A 202 15.57 -2.94 -5.34
CA THR A 202 16.71 -3.50 -6.10
C THR A 202 17.44 -2.43 -6.90
N GLU A 203 16.72 -1.52 -7.59
CA GLU A 203 17.31 -0.41 -8.34
C GLU A 203 17.97 0.61 -7.42
N ILE A 204 17.33 0.97 -6.30
CA ILE A 204 17.92 1.82 -5.26
C ILE A 204 19.22 1.21 -4.74
N GLY A 205 19.23 -0.12 -4.51
CA GLY A 205 20.44 -0.81 -4.08
C GLY A 205 21.58 -0.69 -5.09
N ARG A 206 21.29 -0.78 -6.38
CA ARG A 206 22.27 -0.57 -7.46
C ARG A 206 22.75 0.88 -7.53
N ASP A 207 21.83 1.84 -7.51
CA ASP A 207 22.14 3.27 -7.59
C ASP A 207 22.98 3.74 -6.39
N LEU A 208 22.76 3.17 -5.21
CA LEU A 208 23.43 3.53 -3.96
C LEU A 208 24.57 2.58 -3.55
N PHE A 209 24.86 1.56 -4.35
CA PHE A 209 25.91 0.55 -4.12
C PHE A 209 25.75 -0.18 -2.76
N VAL A 210 24.51 -0.57 -2.41
CA VAL A 210 24.20 -1.33 -1.19
C VAL A 210 23.30 -2.55 -1.49
N ALA A 211 23.29 -3.50 -0.59
CA ALA A 211 22.40 -4.67 -0.70
C ALA A 211 20.92 -4.24 -0.56
N GLU A 212 20.03 -4.94 -1.26
CA GLU A 212 18.57 -4.69 -1.19
C GLU A 212 18.03 -4.76 0.25
N ALA A 213 18.54 -5.67 1.08
CA ALA A 213 18.17 -5.76 2.49
C ALA A 213 18.51 -4.49 3.27
N THR A 214 19.62 -3.82 2.91
CA THR A 214 20.00 -2.52 3.49
C THR A 214 19.03 -1.43 3.05
N VAL A 215 18.61 -1.44 1.78
CA VAL A 215 17.59 -0.51 1.27
C VAL A 215 16.28 -0.68 2.03
N LYS A 216 15.80 -1.92 2.20
CA LYS A 216 14.58 -2.22 2.99
C LYS A 216 14.66 -1.65 4.41
N THR A 217 15.82 -1.74 5.04
CA THR A 217 16.05 -1.15 6.36
C THR A 217 15.94 0.38 6.33
N HIS A 218 16.52 1.04 5.32
CA HIS A 218 16.41 2.50 5.17
C HIS A 218 14.98 2.92 4.87
N VAL A 219 14.27 2.22 3.98
CA VAL A 219 12.85 2.46 3.68
C VAL A 219 12.02 2.38 4.97
N GLY A 220 12.16 1.32 5.76
CA GLY A 220 11.44 1.19 7.04
C GLY A 220 11.70 2.36 7.99
N ARG A 221 12.95 2.84 8.09
CA ARG A 221 13.30 4.01 8.91
C ARG A 221 12.70 5.31 8.36
N VAL A 222 12.71 5.49 7.04
CA VAL A 222 12.05 6.63 6.37
C VAL A 222 10.57 6.65 6.70
N LEU A 223 9.86 5.54 6.51
CA LEU A 223 8.42 5.44 6.80
C LEU A 223 8.13 5.77 8.27
N ALA A 224 8.92 5.22 9.20
CA ALA A 224 8.75 5.47 10.63
C ALA A 224 8.96 6.94 11.00
N LYS A 225 10.02 7.59 10.47
CA LYS A 225 10.33 9.00 10.76
C LYS A 225 9.32 9.97 10.14
N LEU A 226 8.81 9.65 8.94
CA LEU A 226 7.77 10.42 8.29
C LEU A 226 6.38 10.17 8.88
N ALA A 227 6.24 9.20 9.79
CA ALA A 227 4.97 8.75 10.36
C ALA A 227 3.95 8.34 9.27
N VAL A 228 4.43 7.73 8.18
CA VAL A 228 3.61 7.26 7.07
C VAL A 228 3.56 5.74 7.05
N ARG A 229 2.48 5.21 6.53
CA ARG A 229 2.10 3.79 6.59
C ARG A 229 2.87 2.91 5.60
N ASP A 230 3.13 3.46 4.42
CA ASP A 230 3.71 2.74 3.30
C ASP A 230 4.46 3.68 2.34
N ARG A 231 5.08 3.06 1.34
CA ARG A 231 5.91 3.75 0.34
C ARG A 231 5.13 4.79 -0.47
N VAL A 232 3.85 4.53 -0.79
CA VAL A 232 3.03 5.48 -1.59
C VAL A 232 2.88 6.78 -0.82
N GLN A 233 2.55 6.69 0.46
CA GLN A 233 2.38 7.86 1.32
C GLN A 233 3.69 8.65 1.48
N ALA A 234 4.84 7.96 1.56
CA ALA A 234 6.15 8.63 1.60
C ALA A 234 6.45 9.38 0.29
N VAL A 235 6.10 8.80 -0.85
CA VAL A 235 6.24 9.44 -2.17
C VAL A 235 5.33 10.67 -2.28
N VAL A 236 4.06 10.56 -1.90
CA VAL A 236 3.13 11.69 -1.88
C VAL A 236 3.68 12.83 -1.03
N LEU A 237 4.13 12.54 0.19
CA LEU A 237 4.71 13.53 1.08
C LEU A 237 5.94 14.21 0.47
N ALA A 238 6.81 13.48 -0.23
CA ALA A 238 7.99 14.03 -0.89
C ALA A 238 7.61 15.05 -1.98
N TYR A 239 6.53 14.83 -2.72
CA TYR A 239 6.00 15.78 -3.70
C TYR A 239 5.28 16.96 -3.04
N GLU A 240 4.40 16.72 -2.05
CA GLU A 240 3.66 17.77 -1.33
C GLU A 240 4.60 18.76 -0.61
N THR A 241 5.74 18.28 -0.12
CA THR A 241 6.74 19.11 0.57
C THR A 241 7.72 19.77 -0.38
N GLY A 242 7.63 19.51 -1.70
CA GLY A 242 8.57 20.05 -2.68
C GLY A 242 9.98 19.47 -2.60
N LEU A 243 10.18 18.34 -1.92
CA LEU A 243 11.48 17.64 -1.90
C LEU A 243 11.86 17.17 -3.30
N ILE A 244 10.88 16.82 -4.11
CA ILE A 244 11.02 16.47 -5.52
C ILE A 244 10.02 17.27 -6.35
N HIS A 245 10.51 17.72 -7.50
CA HIS A 245 9.67 18.31 -8.53
C HIS A 245 9.58 17.35 -9.72
N PRO A 246 8.41 17.25 -10.38
CA PRO A 246 8.25 16.45 -11.56
C PRO A 246 9.16 16.91 -12.70
N GLY A 247 9.87 15.95 -13.33
CA GLY A 247 10.75 16.26 -14.47
C GLY A 247 12.16 16.72 -14.08
N ALA A 248 12.54 16.64 -12.81
CA ALA A 248 13.90 16.88 -12.35
C ALA A 248 14.72 15.58 -12.29
#